data_07340eb31110683107e16a84ddf6584c
#
_entry.id   07340eb31110683107e16a84ddf6584c
#
_cell.length_a   1.000
_cell.length_b   1.000
_cell.length_c   1.000
_cell.angle_alpha   90.00
_cell.angle_beta   90.00
_cell.angle_gamma   90.00
#
_symmetry.space_group_name_H-M   'P 1'
#
loop_
_entity.id
_entity.type
_entity.pdbx_description
1 polymer ?
#
loop_
_entity_poly.entity_id
_entity_poly.type
_entity_poly.pdbx_seq_one_letter_code
_entity_poly.pdbx_strand_id
1 'polypeptide(L)'
;MPDPILNLLAILESHPNGDTVANLYRHELQRENLRAYLQTLIQWPCSGDLLVGEAPGYAGCALTGIPFTSEAVVQNSRHPFIYWLRPHLRIAGTQSEQTATIIWNYLSERPAVPVFWNIFPFHPHKPGNPSGNRTPTSEEAQFGHEILNMVVEIFTPKRILAIGKTASNTLSQFKHPLLAGYIRHPANGGKAGFIAGMKTFGI
;
A
#
# COMPACT_ATOMS: atom_id res chain seq x y z
N MET A 1 -19.09 -14.07 -12.91
CA MET A 1 -17.70 -13.66 -13.19
C MET A 1 -16.87 -14.04 -11.98
N PRO A 2 -15.60 -14.44 -12.09
CA PRO A 2 -14.75 -14.71 -10.94
C PRO A 2 -14.60 -13.42 -10.09
N ASP A 3 -14.46 -13.58 -8.78
CA ASP A 3 -14.24 -12.47 -7.86
C ASP A 3 -12.92 -11.77 -8.22
N PRO A 4 -12.92 -10.46 -8.56
CA PRO A 4 -11.72 -9.77 -9.00
C PRO A 4 -10.65 -9.67 -7.91
N ILE A 5 -11.03 -9.65 -6.62
CA ILE A 5 -10.07 -9.71 -5.50
C ILE A 5 -9.38 -11.07 -5.47
N LEU A 6 -10.13 -12.17 -5.61
CA LEU A 6 -9.52 -13.51 -5.62
C LEU A 6 -8.58 -13.68 -6.81
N ASN A 7 -8.91 -13.14 -7.97
CA ASN A 7 -8.02 -13.15 -9.13
C ASN A 7 -6.73 -12.37 -8.87
N LEU A 8 -6.82 -11.17 -8.31
CA LEU A 8 -5.65 -10.37 -7.92
C LEU A 8 -4.76 -11.14 -6.94
N LEU A 9 -5.35 -11.75 -5.91
CA LEU A 9 -4.59 -12.51 -4.90
C LEU A 9 -3.90 -13.73 -5.50
N ALA A 10 -4.54 -14.45 -6.42
CA ALA A 10 -3.95 -15.59 -7.11
C ALA A 10 -2.72 -15.18 -7.96
N ILE A 11 -2.80 -14.05 -8.66
CA ILE A 11 -1.67 -13.51 -9.43
C ILE A 11 -0.53 -13.09 -8.49
N LEU A 12 -0.83 -12.40 -7.39
CA LEU A 12 0.18 -12.02 -6.41
C LEU A 12 0.87 -13.24 -5.79
N GLU A 13 0.12 -14.28 -5.42
CA GLU A 13 0.66 -15.51 -4.84
C GLU A 13 1.56 -16.27 -5.82
N SER A 14 1.21 -16.30 -7.09
CA SER A 14 1.92 -17.05 -8.13
C SER A 14 3.31 -16.50 -8.46
N HIS A 15 3.58 -15.21 -8.17
CA HIS A 15 4.87 -14.60 -8.46
C HIS A 15 5.99 -15.24 -7.60
N PRO A 16 7.11 -15.69 -8.19
CA PRO A 16 8.17 -16.35 -7.43
C PRO A 16 8.90 -15.39 -6.49
N ASN A 17 9.51 -15.94 -5.44
CA ASN A 17 10.59 -15.23 -4.73
C ASN A 17 11.84 -15.17 -5.60
N GLY A 18 12.63 -14.12 -5.42
CA GLY A 18 13.95 -13.97 -6.04
C GLY A 18 15.01 -13.64 -4.97
N ASP A 19 16.28 -13.61 -5.39
CA ASP A 19 17.42 -13.28 -4.50
C ASP A 19 17.35 -11.87 -3.92
N THR A 20 16.55 -10.99 -4.54
CA THR A 20 16.41 -9.58 -4.18
C THR A 20 14.95 -9.14 -4.09
N VAL A 21 14.01 -10.09 -4.13
CA VAL A 21 12.56 -9.84 -4.02
C VAL A 21 11.93 -10.89 -3.12
N ALA A 22 11.29 -10.44 -2.06
CA ALA A 22 10.45 -11.28 -1.23
C ALA A 22 8.97 -11.05 -1.59
N ASN A 23 8.31 -12.10 -2.07
CA ASN A 23 6.87 -12.09 -2.28
C ASN A 23 6.16 -12.41 -0.96
N LEU A 24 5.69 -11.37 -0.30
CA LEU A 24 4.98 -11.49 0.97
C LEU A 24 3.64 -12.27 0.84
N TYR A 25 3.01 -12.25 -0.32
CA TYR A 25 1.70 -12.88 -0.53
C TYR A 25 1.76 -14.39 -0.79
N ARG A 26 2.93 -14.99 -0.85
CA ARG A 26 3.11 -16.44 -0.76
C ARG A 26 2.86 -16.96 0.66
N HIS A 27 2.94 -16.09 1.66
CA HIS A 27 2.56 -16.42 3.02
C HIS A 27 1.07 -16.19 3.24
N GLU A 28 0.39 -17.19 3.79
CA GLU A 28 -1.06 -17.14 4.01
C GLU A 28 -1.49 -15.94 4.86
N LEU A 29 -0.73 -15.61 5.91
CA LEU A 29 -1.04 -14.48 6.80
C LEU A 29 -1.19 -13.18 6.02
N GLN A 30 -0.17 -12.81 5.22
CA GLN A 30 -0.16 -11.56 4.47
C GLN A 30 -1.22 -11.55 3.38
N ARG A 31 -1.44 -12.68 2.72
CA ARG A 31 -2.44 -12.81 1.66
C ARG A 31 -3.85 -12.67 2.21
N GLU A 32 -4.18 -13.34 3.33
CA GLU A 32 -5.49 -13.23 3.96
C GLU A 32 -5.74 -11.83 4.56
N ASN A 33 -4.71 -11.21 5.13
CA ASN A 33 -4.79 -9.82 5.59
C ASN A 33 -5.08 -8.85 4.42
N LEU A 34 -4.40 -9.02 3.28
CA LEU A 34 -4.71 -8.21 2.10
C LEU A 34 -6.14 -8.45 1.62
N ARG A 35 -6.61 -9.70 1.59
CA ARG A 35 -7.98 -10.03 1.25
C ARG A 35 -8.98 -9.29 2.14
N ALA A 36 -8.80 -9.41 3.46
CA ALA A 36 -9.67 -8.75 4.43
C ALA A 36 -9.68 -7.22 4.24
N TYR A 37 -8.51 -6.61 4.02
CA TYR A 37 -8.37 -5.18 3.76
C TYR A 37 -9.14 -4.74 2.51
N LEU A 38 -8.94 -5.41 1.37
CA LEU A 38 -9.59 -5.07 0.11
C LEU A 38 -11.11 -5.26 0.19
N GLN A 39 -11.59 -6.35 0.80
CA GLN A 39 -13.01 -6.61 1.01
C GLN A 39 -13.65 -5.57 1.93
N THR A 40 -12.96 -5.16 2.99
CA THR A 40 -13.45 -4.12 3.90
C THR A 40 -13.53 -2.77 3.20
N LEU A 41 -12.54 -2.41 2.37
CA LEU A 41 -12.55 -1.15 1.61
C LEU A 41 -13.74 -1.02 0.65
N ILE A 42 -14.18 -2.12 0.02
CA ILE A 42 -15.36 -2.09 -0.86
C ILE A 42 -16.63 -1.68 -0.10
N GLN A 43 -16.71 -2.01 1.18
CA GLN A 43 -17.88 -1.74 2.03
C GLN A 43 -17.73 -0.46 2.86
N TRP A 44 -16.56 0.18 2.86
CA TRP A 44 -16.25 1.34 3.68
C TRP A 44 -16.39 2.65 2.88
N PRO A 45 -16.78 3.76 3.53
CA PRO A 45 -16.73 5.08 2.89
C PRO A 45 -15.32 5.38 2.36
N CYS A 46 -15.16 5.36 1.05
CA CYS A 46 -13.90 5.65 0.37
C CYS A 46 -13.87 7.11 -0.08
N SER A 47 -12.70 7.76 0.00
CA SER A 47 -12.53 9.13 -0.51
C SER A 47 -12.63 9.21 -2.06
N GLY A 48 -12.50 8.08 -2.72
CA GLY A 48 -12.40 7.99 -4.18
C GLY A 48 -10.96 8.20 -4.69
N ASP A 49 -10.00 8.31 -3.79
CA ASP A 49 -8.58 8.46 -4.12
C ASP A 49 -7.85 7.14 -3.99
N LEU A 50 -6.89 6.89 -4.88
CA LEU A 50 -5.91 5.81 -4.78
C LEU A 50 -4.53 6.43 -4.52
N LEU A 51 -3.97 6.15 -3.34
CA LEU A 51 -2.65 6.62 -2.93
C LEU A 51 -1.62 5.53 -3.19
N VAL A 52 -0.66 5.80 -4.05
CA VAL A 52 0.30 4.81 -4.54
C VAL A 52 1.72 5.15 -4.08
N GLY A 53 2.31 4.25 -3.30
CA GLY A 53 3.72 4.29 -2.90
C GLY A 53 4.63 3.53 -3.84
N GLU A 54 5.90 3.39 -3.45
CA GLU A 54 6.92 2.71 -4.24
C GLU A 54 6.83 1.19 -4.11
N ALA A 55 7.03 0.67 -2.90
CA ALA A 55 7.04 -0.76 -2.60
C ALA A 55 6.87 -1.02 -1.10
N PRO A 56 6.51 -2.24 -0.68
CA PRO A 56 6.43 -2.63 0.73
C PRO A 56 7.76 -2.46 1.46
N GLY A 57 7.76 -1.69 2.55
CA GLY A 57 8.87 -1.66 3.51
C GLY A 57 8.87 -2.91 4.40
N TYR A 58 10.07 -3.39 4.78
CA TYR A 58 10.22 -4.63 5.54
C TYR A 58 9.55 -4.60 6.92
N ALA A 59 9.51 -3.44 7.61
CA ALA A 59 8.95 -3.28 8.95
C ALA A 59 7.44 -2.94 8.97
N GLY A 60 6.83 -2.78 7.80
CA GLY A 60 5.43 -2.39 7.66
C GLY A 60 4.64 -3.39 6.83
N CYS A 61 4.36 -3.03 5.59
CA CYS A 61 3.55 -3.83 4.67
C CYS A 61 4.09 -5.25 4.45
N ALA A 62 5.42 -5.47 4.47
CA ALA A 62 5.97 -6.81 4.30
C ALA A 62 5.57 -7.77 5.46
N LEU A 63 5.29 -7.26 6.65
CA LEU A 63 4.82 -8.04 7.79
C LEU A 63 3.31 -8.21 7.80
N THR A 64 2.57 -7.16 7.47
CA THR A 64 1.10 -7.17 7.56
C THR A 64 0.41 -7.65 6.29
N GLY A 65 1.03 -7.51 5.13
CA GLY A 65 0.41 -7.67 3.81
C GLY A 65 -0.42 -6.47 3.36
N ILE A 66 -0.59 -5.44 4.20
CA ILE A 66 -1.45 -4.29 3.93
C ILE A 66 -0.60 -3.06 3.62
N PRO A 67 -0.78 -2.41 2.43
CA PRO A 67 -0.04 -1.21 2.09
C PRO A 67 -0.15 -0.11 3.15
N PHE A 68 0.97 0.54 3.46
CA PHE A 68 1.07 1.63 4.45
C PHE A 68 0.52 1.30 5.85
N THR A 69 0.57 0.02 6.24
CA THR A 69 0.05 -0.42 7.53
C THR A 69 1.08 -1.32 8.23
N SER A 70 1.38 -1.01 9.48
CA SER A 70 2.27 -1.80 10.34
C SER A 70 1.48 -2.55 11.41
N GLU A 71 2.11 -3.55 12.05
CA GLU A 71 1.51 -4.31 13.13
C GLU A 71 1.05 -3.40 14.28
N ALA A 72 1.89 -2.42 14.67
CA ALA A 72 1.55 -1.44 15.70
C ALA A 72 0.33 -0.58 15.33
N VAL A 73 0.17 -0.22 14.05
CA VAL A 73 -1.04 0.49 13.58
C VAL A 73 -2.27 -0.39 13.72
N VAL A 74 -2.21 -1.63 13.31
CA VAL A 74 -3.35 -2.57 13.46
C VAL A 74 -3.75 -2.69 14.92
N GLN A 75 -2.79 -2.81 15.84
CA GLN A 75 -3.07 -3.01 17.26
C GLN A 75 -3.57 -1.75 17.96
N ASN A 76 -2.99 -0.58 17.67
CA ASN A 76 -3.12 0.61 18.49
C ASN A 76 -3.94 1.74 17.84
N SER A 77 -4.20 1.70 16.53
CA SER A 77 -4.97 2.74 15.87
C SER A 77 -6.42 2.76 16.38
N ARG A 78 -6.91 3.98 16.64
CA ARG A 78 -8.31 4.24 16.99
C ARG A 78 -9.17 4.60 15.79
N HIS A 79 -8.60 4.60 14.58
CA HIS A 79 -9.34 4.88 13.37
C HIS A 79 -10.47 3.85 13.19
N PRO A 80 -11.74 4.26 12.95
CA PRO A 80 -12.87 3.33 12.85
C PRO A 80 -12.67 2.24 11.82
N PHE A 81 -12.07 2.53 10.68
CA PHE A 81 -11.73 1.55 9.66
C PHE A 81 -10.78 0.46 10.19
N ILE A 82 -9.69 0.84 10.88
CA ILE A 82 -8.75 -0.13 11.45
C ILE A 82 -9.41 -0.93 12.59
N TYR A 83 -10.24 -0.26 13.40
CA TYR A 83 -10.98 -0.95 14.46
C TYR A 83 -11.92 -2.02 13.90
N TRP A 84 -12.63 -1.70 12.80
CA TRP A 84 -13.51 -2.64 12.11
C TRP A 84 -12.75 -3.78 11.42
N LEU A 85 -11.61 -3.45 10.79
CA LEU A 85 -10.78 -4.41 10.07
C LEU A 85 -10.02 -5.38 11.00
N ARG A 86 -9.60 -4.91 12.17
CA ARG A 86 -8.72 -5.64 13.12
C ARG A 86 -9.16 -7.07 13.44
N PRO A 87 -10.45 -7.38 13.72
CA PRO A 87 -10.88 -8.75 14.02
C PRO A 87 -10.65 -9.74 12.86
N HIS A 88 -10.47 -9.25 11.65
CA HIS A 88 -10.27 -10.05 10.45
C HIS A 88 -8.79 -10.22 10.08
N LEU A 89 -7.87 -9.62 10.87
CA LEU A 89 -6.44 -9.65 10.61
C LEU A 89 -5.71 -10.60 11.57
N ARG A 90 -4.67 -11.23 11.04
CA ARG A 90 -3.68 -11.96 11.83
C ARG A 90 -2.41 -11.13 11.93
N ILE A 91 -1.94 -10.85 13.13
CA ILE A 91 -0.74 -10.07 13.41
C ILE A 91 0.19 -10.88 14.30
N ALA A 92 1.43 -11.04 13.87
CA ALA A 92 2.41 -11.91 14.54
C ALA A 92 3.27 -11.17 15.60
N GLY A 93 3.44 -9.86 15.46
CA GLY A 93 4.31 -9.05 16.30
C GLY A 93 3.72 -7.68 16.66
N THR A 94 4.61 -6.76 17.01
CA THR A 94 4.26 -5.38 17.43
C THR A 94 5.07 -4.32 16.69
N GLN A 95 5.64 -4.70 15.52
CA GLN A 95 6.55 -3.83 14.77
C GLN A 95 5.87 -2.55 14.34
N SER A 96 6.54 -1.42 14.58
CA SER A 96 6.10 -0.09 14.15
C SER A 96 6.85 0.35 12.89
N GLU A 97 6.16 1.10 12.02
CA GLU A 97 6.74 1.71 10.84
C GLU A 97 6.31 3.18 10.79
N GLN A 98 7.29 4.06 10.57
CA GLN A 98 7.10 5.51 10.67
C GLN A 98 6.07 6.05 9.67
N THR A 99 6.12 5.57 8.43
CA THR A 99 5.19 6.00 7.37
C THR A 99 3.76 5.65 7.73
N ALA A 100 3.51 4.39 8.12
CA ALA A 100 2.20 3.92 8.54
C ALA A 100 1.66 4.73 9.73
N THR A 101 2.50 4.95 10.74
CA THR A 101 2.13 5.73 11.92
C THR A 101 1.70 7.16 11.55
N ILE A 102 2.46 7.84 10.70
CA ILE A 102 2.14 9.22 10.28
C ILE A 102 0.82 9.26 9.49
N ILE A 103 0.64 8.32 8.56
CA ILE A 103 -0.57 8.24 7.72
C ILE A 103 -1.81 8.01 8.58
N TRP A 104 -1.81 6.99 9.41
CA TRP A 104 -2.99 6.66 10.22
C TRP A 104 -3.28 7.66 11.33
N ASN A 105 -2.25 8.35 11.86
CA ASN A 105 -2.47 9.49 12.74
C ASN A 105 -3.09 10.69 12.01
N TYR A 106 -2.71 10.93 10.76
CA TYR A 106 -3.34 11.98 9.94
C TYR A 106 -4.80 11.66 9.64
N LEU A 107 -5.11 10.41 9.36
CA LEU A 107 -6.47 9.95 9.05
C LEU A 107 -7.36 9.80 10.29
N SER A 108 -6.84 9.88 11.52
CA SER A 108 -7.55 9.53 12.75
C SER A 108 -8.92 10.19 12.93
N GLU A 109 -9.09 11.40 12.39
CA GLU A 109 -10.34 12.18 12.46
C GLU A 109 -11.12 12.21 11.13
N ARG A 110 -10.72 11.37 10.16
CA ARG A 110 -11.29 11.32 8.81
C ARG A 110 -12.01 10.00 8.57
N PRO A 111 -13.35 9.98 8.46
CA PRO A 111 -14.07 8.72 8.31
C PRO A 111 -13.82 8.04 6.96
N ALA A 112 -13.60 8.80 5.90
CA ALA A 112 -13.31 8.27 4.57
C ALA A 112 -11.83 7.90 4.45
N VAL A 113 -11.55 6.70 3.95
CA VAL A 113 -10.19 6.17 3.75
C VAL A 113 -9.88 6.10 2.27
N PRO A 114 -8.72 6.59 1.81
CA PRO A 114 -8.27 6.32 0.46
C PRO A 114 -7.87 4.85 0.29
N VAL A 115 -7.92 4.33 -0.92
CA VAL A 115 -7.29 3.06 -1.23
C VAL A 115 -5.77 3.26 -1.20
N PHE A 116 -5.05 2.41 -0.49
CA PHE A 116 -3.58 2.41 -0.49
C PHE A 116 -3.06 1.26 -1.32
N TRP A 117 -2.04 1.53 -2.15
CA TRP A 117 -1.33 0.54 -2.93
C TRP A 117 0.15 0.91 -3.12
N ASN A 118 0.94 0.02 -3.70
CA ASN A 118 2.32 0.28 -4.11
C ASN A 118 2.48 -0.02 -5.60
N ILE A 119 3.39 0.70 -6.29
CA ILE A 119 3.72 0.40 -7.70
C ILE A 119 4.19 -1.04 -7.82
N PHE A 120 5.19 -1.44 -7.04
CA PHE A 120 5.61 -2.83 -6.95
C PHE A 120 5.03 -3.47 -5.69
N PRO A 121 4.22 -4.53 -5.80
CA PRO A 121 3.48 -5.05 -4.65
C PRO A 121 4.31 -5.95 -3.72
N PHE A 122 5.54 -6.32 -4.10
CA PHE A 122 6.43 -7.16 -3.32
C PHE A 122 7.53 -6.35 -2.64
N HIS A 123 8.27 -6.98 -1.70
CA HIS A 123 9.36 -6.32 -0.98
C HIS A 123 10.69 -6.46 -1.72
N PRO A 124 11.21 -5.40 -2.36
CA PRO A 124 12.51 -5.42 -3.01
C PRO A 124 13.61 -5.12 -1.99
N HIS A 125 14.66 -5.93 -1.97
CA HIS A 125 15.78 -5.79 -1.05
C HIS A 125 17.14 -6.03 -1.73
N LYS A 126 18.23 -5.62 -1.09
CA LYS A 126 19.58 -5.89 -1.58
C LYS A 126 19.93 -7.38 -1.36
N PRO A 127 20.79 -7.97 -2.20
CA PRO A 127 21.27 -9.32 -1.97
C PRO A 127 21.83 -9.48 -0.56
N GLY A 128 21.49 -10.57 0.12
CA GLY A 128 21.95 -10.87 1.48
C GLY A 128 21.39 -9.96 2.59
N ASN A 129 20.52 -9.00 2.27
CA ASN A 129 19.90 -8.10 3.26
C ASN A 129 18.38 -8.01 3.10
N PRO A 130 17.62 -9.03 3.49
CA PRO A 130 16.16 -9.06 3.37
C PRO A 130 15.42 -8.04 4.25
N SER A 131 16.10 -7.47 5.24
CA SER A 131 15.57 -6.38 6.07
C SER A 131 15.86 -4.98 5.50
N GLY A 132 16.60 -4.88 4.39
CA GLY A 132 16.85 -3.62 3.71
C GLY A 132 15.76 -3.30 2.69
N ASN A 133 15.69 -2.05 2.27
CA ASN A 133 14.84 -1.64 1.17
C ASN A 133 15.69 -1.23 -0.02
N ARG A 134 15.19 -1.42 -1.23
CA ARG A 134 15.72 -0.82 -2.47
C ARG A 134 14.58 -0.34 -3.35
N THR A 135 14.89 0.50 -4.29
CA THR A 135 13.96 0.87 -5.37
C THR A 135 13.73 -0.32 -6.31
N PRO A 136 12.50 -0.59 -6.73
CA PRO A 136 12.20 -1.56 -7.78
C PRO A 136 12.96 -1.28 -9.08
N THR A 137 13.34 -2.32 -9.81
CA THR A 137 13.85 -2.18 -11.18
C THR A 137 12.74 -1.73 -12.14
N SER A 138 13.11 -1.35 -13.37
CA SER A 138 12.11 -0.98 -14.39
C SER A 138 11.18 -2.16 -14.74
N GLU A 139 11.72 -3.38 -14.79
CA GLU A 139 10.93 -4.60 -15.05
C GLU A 139 9.95 -4.92 -13.90
N GLU A 140 10.42 -4.78 -12.65
CA GLU A 140 9.57 -4.92 -11.46
C GLU A 140 8.47 -3.86 -11.43
N ALA A 141 8.79 -2.62 -11.78
CA ALA A 141 7.82 -1.54 -11.86
C ALA A 141 6.80 -1.75 -12.99
N GLN A 142 7.23 -2.30 -14.14
CA GLN A 142 6.34 -2.64 -15.25
C GLN A 142 5.34 -3.73 -14.85
N PHE A 143 5.80 -4.82 -14.25
CA PHE A 143 4.93 -5.86 -13.71
C PHE A 143 3.94 -5.28 -12.68
N GLY A 144 4.46 -4.46 -11.77
CA GLY A 144 3.63 -3.82 -10.75
C GLY A 144 2.58 -2.86 -11.31
N HIS A 145 2.87 -2.21 -12.45
CA HIS A 145 1.90 -1.36 -13.14
C HIS A 145 0.71 -2.18 -13.69
N GLU A 146 0.94 -3.38 -14.18
CA GLU A 146 -0.14 -4.29 -14.60
C GLU A 146 -1.04 -4.67 -13.41
N ILE A 147 -0.44 -4.96 -12.25
CA ILE A 147 -1.17 -5.22 -11.01
C ILE A 147 -1.94 -3.97 -10.53
N LEU A 148 -1.33 -2.78 -10.64
CA LEU A 148 -2.00 -1.53 -10.29
C LEU A 148 -3.26 -1.30 -11.12
N ASN A 149 -3.24 -1.63 -12.42
CA ASN A 149 -4.42 -1.54 -13.27
C ASN A 149 -5.56 -2.43 -12.77
N MET A 150 -5.28 -3.63 -12.28
CA MET A 150 -6.30 -4.49 -11.65
C MET A 150 -6.91 -3.84 -10.40
N VAL A 151 -6.09 -3.18 -9.58
CA VAL A 151 -6.58 -2.43 -8.41
C VAL A 151 -7.46 -1.26 -8.84
N VAL A 152 -7.08 -0.56 -9.90
CA VAL A 152 -7.89 0.52 -10.51
C VAL A 152 -9.23 -0.02 -11.00
N GLU A 153 -9.28 -1.19 -11.65
CA GLU A 153 -10.52 -1.82 -12.08
C GLU A 153 -11.42 -2.23 -10.91
N ILE A 154 -10.84 -2.74 -9.81
CA ILE A 154 -11.61 -3.13 -8.61
C ILE A 154 -12.24 -1.93 -7.93
N PHE A 155 -11.47 -0.85 -7.73
CA PHE A 155 -11.90 0.28 -6.90
C PHE A 155 -12.42 1.49 -7.69
N THR A 156 -12.19 1.54 -9.00
CA THR A 156 -12.61 2.63 -9.89
C THR A 156 -12.33 4.03 -9.29
N PRO A 157 -11.09 4.33 -8.87
CA PRO A 157 -10.78 5.58 -8.20
C PRO A 157 -10.95 6.76 -9.15
N LYS A 158 -11.32 7.93 -8.62
CA LYS A 158 -11.41 9.18 -9.39
C LYS A 158 -10.05 9.68 -9.85
N ARG A 159 -9.00 9.42 -9.06
CA ARG A 159 -7.63 9.83 -9.33
C ARG A 159 -6.61 8.99 -8.56
N ILE A 160 -5.37 9.02 -9.04
CA ILE A 160 -4.19 8.47 -8.35
C ILE A 160 -3.33 9.62 -7.85
N LEU A 161 -2.88 9.51 -6.60
CA LEU A 161 -1.89 10.40 -6.01
C LEU A 161 -0.65 9.61 -5.61
N ALA A 162 0.50 10.00 -6.13
CA ALA A 162 1.76 9.34 -5.82
C ALA A 162 2.29 9.78 -4.44
N ILE A 163 2.61 8.84 -3.57
CA ILE A 163 3.31 9.10 -2.30
C ILE A 163 4.80 8.88 -2.50
N GLY A 164 5.56 9.95 -2.49
CA GLY A 164 7.01 9.95 -2.71
C GLY A 164 7.41 10.18 -4.16
N LYS A 165 8.64 10.71 -4.32
CA LYS A 165 9.15 11.14 -5.62
C LYS A 165 9.36 9.96 -6.58
N THR A 166 9.82 8.82 -6.08
CA THR A 166 10.03 7.61 -6.90
C THR A 166 8.70 7.15 -7.49
N ALA A 167 7.66 7.00 -6.67
CA ALA A 167 6.34 6.61 -7.15
C ALA A 167 5.79 7.61 -8.20
N SER A 168 5.96 8.92 -7.95
CA SER A 168 5.55 9.95 -8.90
C SER A 168 6.26 9.84 -10.24
N ASN A 169 7.59 9.68 -10.23
CA ASN A 169 8.39 9.56 -11.44
C ASN A 169 7.98 8.31 -12.24
N THR A 170 7.81 7.17 -11.58
CA THR A 170 7.43 5.91 -12.24
C THR A 170 6.05 6.00 -12.88
N LEU A 171 5.04 6.51 -12.15
CA LEU A 171 3.69 6.70 -12.71
C LEU A 171 3.67 7.70 -13.86
N SER A 172 4.50 8.74 -13.81
CA SER A 172 4.67 9.71 -14.91
C SER A 172 5.30 9.06 -16.14
N GLN A 173 6.29 8.18 -15.97
CA GLN A 173 6.90 7.42 -17.07
C GLN A 173 5.89 6.51 -17.77
N PHE A 174 4.99 5.88 -17.01
CA PHE A 174 3.88 5.08 -17.56
C PHE A 174 2.76 5.94 -18.13
N LYS A 175 2.82 7.27 -17.98
CA LYS A 175 1.75 8.20 -18.42
C LYS A 175 0.38 7.75 -17.91
N HIS A 176 0.32 7.29 -16.65
CA HIS A 176 -0.93 6.75 -16.09
C HIS A 176 -2.04 7.81 -16.13
N PRO A 177 -3.19 7.53 -16.79
CA PRO A 177 -4.20 8.55 -17.11
C PRO A 177 -4.86 9.16 -15.86
N LEU A 178 -4.92 8.43 -14.74
CA LEU A 178 -5.50 8.90 -13.50
C LEU A 178 -4.51 9.62 -12.58
N LEU A 179 -3.22 9.74 -12.94
CA LEU A 179 -2.23 10.43 -12.11
C LEU A 179 -2.56 11.91 -12.02
N ALA A 180 -2.99 12.37 -10.84
CA ALA A 180 -3.43 13.73 -10.58
C ALA A 180 -2.38 14.56 -9.83
N GLY A 181 -1.41 13.93 -9.17
CA GLY A 181 -0.41 14.68 -8.43
C GLY A 181 0.51 13.84 -7.55
N TYR A 182 1.32 14.58 -6.78
CA TYR A 182 2.37 14.08 -5.92
C TYR A 182 2.17 14.59 -4.48
N ILE A 183 2.35 13.68 -3.53
CA ILE A 183 2.40 13.99 -2.10
C ILE A 183 3.77 13.58 -1.56
N ARG A 184 4.43 14.46 -0.79
CA ARG A 184 5.72 14.16 -0.17
C ARG A 184 5.63 12.89 0.69
N HIS A 185 6.58 11.97 0.54
CA HIS A 185 6.66 10.79 1.41
C HIS A 185 6.82 11.20 2.87
N PRO A 186 6.03 10.63 3.83
CA PRO A 186 5.99 11.12 5.21
C PRO A 186 7.25 10.85 6.02
N ALA A 187 8.01 9.79 5.72
CA ALA A 187 9.26 9.49 6.43
C ALA A 187 10.39 10.50 6.13
N ASN A 188 11.50 10.36 6.87
CA ASN A 188 12.72 11.14 6.68
C ASN A 188 12.47 12.65 6.65
N GLY A 189 11.80 13.17 7.68
CA GLY A 189 11.47 14.59 7.83
C GLY A 189 10.33 15.08 6.92
N GLY A 190 9.67 14.17 6.17
CA GLY A 190 8.62 14.52 5.22
C GLY A 190 7.23 14.76 5.81
N LYS A 191 7.00 14.56 7.13
CA LYS A 191 5.68 14.63 7.77
C LYS A 191 4.90 15.92 7.44
N ALA A 192 5.53 17.08 7.57
CA ALA A 192 4.86 18.35 7.31
C ALA A 192 4.44 18.49 5.83
N GLY A 193 5.32 18.13 4.90
CA GLY A 193 5.03 18.13 3.46
C GLY A 193 3.97 17.10 3.07
N PHE A 194 3.94 15.94 3.71
CA PHE A 194 2.88 14.94 3.55
C PHE A 194 1.52 15.52 3.96
N ILE A 195 1.42 16.08 5.17
CA ILE A 195 0.18 16.67 5.69
C ILE A 195 -0.30 17.81 4.79
N ALA A 196 0.61 18.69 4.35
CA ALA A 196 0.27 19.77 3.41
C ALA A 196 -0.27 19.22 2.09
N GLY A 197 0.38 18.20 1.51
CA GLY A 197 -0.07 17.55 0.30
C GLY A 197 -1.44 16.89 0.43
N MET A 198 -1.69 16.15 1.50
CA MET A 198 -3.02 15.55 1.78
C MET A 198 -4.12 16.62 1.83
N LYS A 199 -3.88 17.73 2.54
CA LYS A 199 -4.82 18.86 2.63
C LYS A 199 -5.06 19.52 1.27
N THR A 200 -4.01 19.70 0.44
CA THR A 200 -4.13 20.29 -0.90
C THR A 200 -5.06 19.48 -1.79
N PHE A 201 -5.06 18.17 -1.65
CA PHE A 201 -5.95 17.29 -2.39
C PHE A 201 -7.29 17.02 -1.69
N GLY A 202 -7.55 17.60 -0.52
CA GLY A 202 -8.81 17.47 0.20
C GLY A 202 -9.03 16.10 0.88
N ILE A 203 -7.94 15.43 1.19
CA ILE A 203 -7.95 14.12 1.87
C ILE A 203 -7.80 14.31 3.37
#